data_69cdbab20355e352c27b856016e6a078
#
_entry.id   69cdbab20355e352c27b856016e6a078
#
_cell.length_a   1.000
_cell.length_b   1.000
_cell.length_c   1.000
_cell.angle_alpha   90.00
_cell.angle_beta   90.00
_cell.angle_gamma   90.00
#
_symmetry.space_group_name_H-M   'P 1'
#
loop_
_entity.id
_entity.type
_entity.pdbx_description
1 polymer ?
#
loop_
_entity_poly.entity_id
_entity_poly.type
_entity_poly.pdbx_seq_one_letter_code
_entity_poly.pdbx_strand_id
1 'polypeptide(L)'
;MLCAIRGAKLSFNILVLVQVKLLCYNHCVMKNGLTKIQGMIYEIRGQRVMLDSDLAALYDVETFNLNKAVKRNIERFPGDFMFQLTKEEWENLTFQIGISNRQHGGRRFMPYAFTEQGVAMLAAVLNSQKAIDVNISIMRTFVKLRQYVTLQSDTNT
;
A
#
# COMPACT_ATOMS: atom_id res chain seq x y z
N MET A 1 37.44 46.32 16.10
CA MET A 1 37.79 44.89 15.90
C MET A 1 36.82 43.95 16.62
N LEU A 2 35.50 44.09 16.38
CA LEU A 2 34.47 43.32 17.09
C LEU A 2 33.17 43.24 16.26
N CYS A 3 33.24 42.78 14.99
CA CYS A 3 32.09 42.68 14.10
C CYS A 3 32.07 41.44 13.20
N ALA A 4 32.74 40.33 13.53
CA ALA A 4 32.83 39.21 12.63
C ALA A 4 32.36 37.82 13.15
N ILE A 5 31.69 37.76 14.34
CA ILE A 5 31.31 36.45 14.92
C ILE A 5 29.78 36.34 15.22
N ARG A 6 28.92 37.17 14.61
CA ARG A 6 27.45 37.06 14.80
C ARG A 6 26.69 36.39 13.67
N GLY A 7 27.34 36.04 12.56
CA GLY A 7 26.66 35.44 11.37
C GLY A 7 26.59 33.92 11.31
N ALA A 8 27.44 33.20 12.02
CA ALA A 8 27.56 31.75 11.87
C ALA A 8 26.60 30.91 12.72
N LYS A 9 26.05 31.46 13.80
CA LYS A 9 25.15 30.71 14.69
C LYS A 9 23.69 30.68 14.25
N LEU A 10 23.24 31.65 13.43
CA LEU A 10 21.86 31.65 12.93
C LEU A 10 21.64 30.67 11.77
N SER A 11 22.64 30.42 10.97
CA SER A 11 22.58 29.49 9.84
C SER A 11 22.45 28.03 10.28
N PHE A 12 23.12 27.65 11.36
CA PHE A 12 23.09 26.27 11.87
C PHE A 12 21.74 25.89 12.47
N ASN A 13 21.09 26.82 13.19
CA ASN A 13 19.78 26.60 13.79
C ASN A 13 18.65 26.50 12.73
N ILE A 14 18.74 27.29 11.66
CA ILE A 14 17.75 27.22 10.57
C ILE A 14 17.85 25.88 9.82
N LEU A 15 19.07 25.41 9.57
CA LEU A 15 19.28 24.11 8.91
C LEU A 15 18.74 22.96 9.75
N VAL A 16 18.98 22.97 11.06
CA VAL A 16 18.47 21.95 12.00
C VAL A 16 16.95 22.02 12.09
N LEU A 17 16.36 23.21 12.14
CA LEU A 17 14.90 23.38 12.17
C LEU A 17 14.23 22.92 10.88
N VAL A 18 14.86 23.15 9.72
CA VAL A 18 14.38 22.64 8.42
C VAL A 18 14.50 21.14 8.36
N GLN A 19 15.60 20.57 8.83
CA GLN A 19 15.82 19.14 8.90
C GLN A 19 14.78 18.45 9.80
N VAL A 20 14.52 19.01 10.99
CA VAL A 20 13.51 18.49 11.93
C VAL A 20 12.09 18.62 11.36
N LYS A 21 11.75 19.73 10.70
CA LYS A 21 10.46 19.90 10.01
C LYS A 21 10.28 18.91 8.87
N LEU A 22 11.36 18.66 8.10
CA LEU A 22 11.34 17.68 7.00
C LEU A 22 11.14 16.26 7.54
N LEU A 23 11.83 15.93 8.64
CA LEU A 23 11.66 14.65 9.33
C LEU A 23 10.25 14.47 9.92
N CYS A 24 9.71 15.52 10.56
CA CYS A 24 8.33 15.48 11.06
C CYS A 24 7.29 15.41 9.93
N TYR A 25 7.50 16.15 8.84
CA TYR A 25 6.63 16.11 7.67
C TYR A 25 6.65 14.71 7.02
N ASN A 26 7.83 14.14 6.78
CA ASN A 26 7.97 12.80 6.25
C ASN A 26 7.37 11.74 7.19
N HIS A 27 7.54 11.91 8.51
CA HIS A 27 6.96 10.99 9.50
C HIS A 27 5.42 11.09 9.55
N CYS A 28 4.87 12.28 9.42
CA CYS A 28 3.41 12.49 9.39
C CYS A 28 2.79 11.98 8.08
N VAL A 29 3.43 12.25 6.93
CA VAL A 29 3.01 11.74 5.61
C VAL A 29 3.12 10.21 5.56
N MET A 30 4.17 9.63 6.15
CA MET A 30 4.34 8.18 6.25
C MET A 30 3.26 7.53 7.11
N LYS A 31 2.88 8.14 8.24
CA LYS A 31 1.79 7.62 9.10
C LYS A 31 0.45 7.62 8.36
N ASN A 32 0.11 8.71 7.68
CA ASN A 32 -1.15 8.81 6.92
C ASN A 32 -1.17 7.84 5.71
N GLY A 33 -0.04 7.63 5.06
CA GLY A 33 0.09 6.65 3.98
C GLY A 33 -0.06 5.21 4.47
N LEU A 34 0.54 4.87 5.62
CA LEU A 34 0.46 3.52 6.19
C LEU A 34 -0.97 3.17 6.64
N THR A 35 -1.69 4.10 7.29
CA THR A 35 -3.08 3.90 7.67
C THR A 35 -4.00 3.73 6.47
N LYS A 36 -3.77 4.46 5.40
CA LYS A 36 -4.52 4.32 4.15
C LYS A 36 -4.30 2.95 3.52
N ILE A 37 -3.04 2.51 3.38
CA ILE A 37 -2.70 1.19 2.81
C ILE A 37 -3.25 0.07 3.70
N GLN A 38 -3.18 0.23 5.03
CA GLN A 38 -3.71 -0.75 5.98
C GLN A 38 -5.22 -0.99 5.79
N GLY A 39 -5.98 0.06 5.49
CA GLY A 39 -7.42 -0.05 5.17
C GLY A 39 -7.73 -0.67 3.80
N MET A 40 -6.73 -0.90 2.96
CA MET A 40 -6.85 -1.55 1.64
C MET A 40 -6.36 -3.00 1.64
N ILE A 41 -5.97 -3.53 2.80
CA ILE A 41 -5.57 -4.93 2.97
C ILE A 41 -6.74 -5.69 3.56
N TYR A 42 -7.23 -6.68 2.81
CA TYR A 42 -8.37 -7.52 3.16
C TYR A 42 -7.89 -8.93 3.50
N GLU A 43 -8.68 -9.65 4.26
CA GLU A 43 -8.44 -11.06 4.53
C GLU A 43 -9.44 -11.91 3.74
N ILE A 44 -8.93 -12.69 2.77
CA ILE A 44 -9.72 -13.55 1.89
C ILE A 44 -9.03 -14.91 1.83
N ARG A 45 -9.78 -15.99 2.03
CA ARG A 45 -9.26 -17.37 2.08
C ARG A 45 -8.14 -17.56 3.12
N GLY A 46 -8.18 -16.82 4.24
CA GLY A 46 -7.14 -16.84 5.28
C GLY A 46 -5.82 -16.19 4.86
N GLN A 47 -5.80 -15.46 3.75
CA GLN A 47 -4.65 -14.73 3.25
C GLN A 47 -4.93 -13.24 3.22
N ARG A 48 -3.92 -12.44 3.52
CA ARG A 48 -3.99 -10.98 3.38
C ARG A 48 -3.71 -10.61 1.94
N VAL A 49 -4.65 -9.89 1.35
CA VAL A 49 -4.63 -9.52 -0.06
C VAL A 49 -4.97 -8.06 -0.26
N MET A 50 -4.59 -7.53 -1.41
CA MET A 50 -5.03 -6.22 -1.90
C MET A 50 -5.74 -6.41 -3.24
N LEU A 51 -6.74 -5.57 -3.50
CA LEU A 51 -7.50 -5.63 -4.75
C LEU A 51 -6.78 -4.87 -5.87
N ASP A 52 -7.03 -5.29 -7.10
CA ASP A 52 -6.52 -4.65 -8.31
C ASP A 52 -6.87 -3.16 -8.41
N SER A 53 -8.09 -2.79 -8.00
CA SER A 53 -8.54 -1.39 -7.98
C SER A 53 -7.78 -0.52 -6.98
N ASP A 54 -7.49 -1.06 -5.79
CA ASP A 54 -6.77 -0.33 -4.74
C ASP A 54 -5.29 -0.16 -5.10
N LEU A 55 -4.69 -1.21 -5.66
CA LEU A 55 -3.32 -1.16 -6.17
C LEU A 55 -3.19 -0.19 -7.34
N ALA A 56 -4.14 -0.19 -8.28
CA ALA A 56 -4.17 0.74 -9.40
C ALA A 56 -4.23 2.19 -8.93
N ALA A 57 -5.08 2.47 -7.93
CA ALA A 57 -5.18 3.80 -7.32
C ALA A 57 -3.88 4.23 -6.60
N LEU A 58 -3.20 3.31 -5.92
CA LEU A 58 -1.92 3.59 -5.26
C LEU A 58 -0.79 3.85 -6.26
N TYR A 59 -0.75 3.08 -7.36
CA TYR A 59 0.25 3.24 -8.42
C TYR A 59 -0.08 4.39 -9.39
N ASP A 60 -1.28 5.00 -9.26
CA ASP A 60 -1.77 6.05 -10.16
C ASP A 60 -1.86 5.58 -11.62
N VAL A 61 -2.38 4.41 -11.79
CA VAL A 61 -2.66 3.80 -13.09
C VAL A 61 -4.10 3.32 -13.14
N GLU A 62 -4.65 3.18 -14.33
CA GLU A 62 -5.98 2.59 -14.48
C GLU A 62 -5.94 1.08 -14.21
N THR A 63 -6.98 0.57 -13.54
CA THR A 63 -7.13 -0.87 -13.24
C THR A 63 -7.01 -1.74 -14.49
N PHE A 64 -7.54 -1.26 -15.62
CA PHE A 64 -7.43 -1.95 -16.91
C PHE A 64 -5.97 -2.11 -17.35
N ASN A 65 -5.16 -1.04 -17.24
CA ASN A 65 -3.76 -1.05 -17.62
C ASN A 65 -2.94 -1.96 -16.71
N LEU A 66 -3.20 -1.91 -15.40
CA LEU A 66 -2.59 -2.81 -14.42
C LEU A 66 -2.90 -4.27 -14.78
N ASN A 67 -4.16 -4.62 -14.97
CA ASN A 67 -4.57 -5.98 -15.31
C ASN A 67 -4.02 -6.44 -16.66
N LYS A 68 -3.87 -5.53 -17.63
CA LYS A 68 -3.23 -5.81 -18.93
C LYS A 68 -1.74 -6.13 -18.76
N ALA A 69 -1.03 -5.39 -17.90
CA ALA A 69 0.38 -5.66 -17.60
C ALA A 69 0.56 -7.01 -16.91
N VAL A 70 -0.32 -7.35 -15.95
CA VAL A 70 -0.33 -8.65 -15.27
C VAL A 70 -0.57 -9.80 -16.28
N LYS A 71 -1.56 -9.67 -17.15
CA LYS A 71 -1.86 -10.68 -18.17
C LYS A 71 -0.72 -10.96 -19.14
N ARG A 72 0.06 -9.91 -19.48
CA ARG A 72 1.26 -10.04 -20.34
C ARG A 72 2.40 -10.77 -19.63
N ASN A 73 2.39 -10.82 -18.31
CA ASN A 73 3.42 -11.43 -17.46
C ASN A 73 2.80 -12.50 -16.54
N ILE A 74 1.81 -13.20 -17.01
CA ILE A 74 1.02 -14.14 -16.19
C ILE A 74 1.88 -15.23 -15.54
N GLU A 75 2.97 -15.60 -16.17
CA GLU A 75 3.93 -16.59 -15.66
C GLU A 75 4.56 -16.20 -14.31
N ARG A 76 4.56 -14.88 -14.00
CA ARG A 76 5.07 -14.33 -12.74
C ARG A 76 4.04 -14.32 -11.62
N PHE A 77 2.79 -14.67 -11.93
CA PHE A 77 1.67 -14.64 -11.00
C PHE A 77 1.01 -16.02 -10.87
N PRO A 78 1.67 -16.96 -10.20
CA PRO A 78 1.02 -18.25 -9.90
C PRO A 78 -0.19 -18.04 -8.97
N GLY A 79 -1.01 -19.08 -8.80
CA GLY A 79 -2.26 -19.00 -8.06
C GLY A 79 -2.17 -18.62 -6.58
N ASP A 80 -0.99 -18.79 -5.98
CA ASP A 80 -0.67 -18.34 -4.63
C ASP A 80 -0.26 -16.85 -4.54
N PHE A 81 0.09 -16.22 -5.67
CA PHE A 81 0.44 -14.79 -5.74
C PHE A 81 -0.76 -13.93 -6.13
N MET A 82 -1.63 -14.44 -6.98
CA MET A 82 -2.80 -13.74 -7.48
C MET A 82 -3.94 -14.72 -7.77
N PHE A 83 -5.15 -14.33 -7.42
CA PHE A 83 -6.35 -15.07 -7.80
C PHE A 83 -7.50 -14.11 -8.08
N GLN A 84 -8.47 -14.58 -8.85
CA GLN A 84 -9.71 -13.83 -9.11
C GLN A 84 -10.75 -14.18 -8.05
N LEU A 85 -11.43 -13.17 -7.50
CA LEU A 85 -12.49 -13.38 -6.52
C LEU A 85 -13.70 -14.05 -7.18
N THR A 86 -14.38 -14.89 -6.41
CA THR A 86 -15.71 -15.36 -6.78
C THR A 86 -16.76 -14.25 -6.52
N LYS A 87 -17.93 -14.41 -7.10
CA LYS A 87 -19.02 -13.45 -6.85
C LYS A 87 -19.41 -13.39 -5.37
N GLU A 88 -19.44 -14.52 -4.71
CA GLU A 88 -19.77 -14.63 -3.27
C GLU A 88 -18.72 -13.94 -2.40
N GLU A 89 -17.43 -14.16 -2.69
CA GLU A 89 -16.33 -13.49 -1.97
C GLU A 89 -16.39 -11.98 -2.15
N TRP A 90 -16.71 -11.51 -3.35
CA TRP A 90 -16.86 -10.09 -3.64
C TRP A 90 -18.07 -9.48 -2.91
N GLU A 91 -19.22 -10.15 -2.92
CA GLU A 91 -20.42 -9.70 -2.21
C GLU A 91 -20.19 -9.63 -0.70
N ASN A 92 -19.54 -10.65 -0.10
CA ASN A 92 -19.18 -10.66 1.31
C ASN A 92 -18.22 -9.53 1.67
N LEU A 93 -17.22 -9.29 0.84
CA LEU A 93 -16.25 -8.22 1.06
C LEU A 93 -16.92 -6.84 0.99
N THR A 94 -17.76 -6.59 0.01
CA THR A 94 -18.48 -5.32 -0.14
C THR A 94 -19.46 -5.09 0.98
N PHE A 95 -20.10 -6.13 1.50
CA PHE A 95 -20.98 -6.06 2.66
C PHE A 95 -20.19 -5.70 3.94
N GLN A 96 -19.05 -6.30 4.17
CA GLN A 96 -18.19 -6.01 5.33
C GLN A 96 -17.64 -4.58 5.31
N ILE A 97 -17.31 -4.05 4.14
CA ILE A 97 -16.76 -2.70 3.99
C ILE A 97 -17.85 -1.63 4.04
N GLY A 98 -19.13 -2.02 4.06
CA GLY A 98 -20.27 -1.08 4.07
C GLY A 98 -20.43 -0.30 2.77
N ILE A 99 -19.78 -0.74 1.68
CA ILE A 99 -19.95 -0.17 0.35
C ILE A 99 -21.25 -0.75 -0.24
N SER A 100 -22.39 -0.32 0.25
CA SER A 100 -23.68 -0.57 -0.42
C SER A 100 -23.83 0.36 -1.62
N ASN A 101 -22.86 0.39 -2.51
CA ASN A 101 -22.96 1.17 -3.74
C ASN A 101 -23.71 0.34 -4.79
N ARG A 102 -25.04 0.31 -4.64
CA ARG A 102 -25.97 -0.19 -5.66
C ARG A 102 -25.89 0.58 -7.00
N GLN A 103 -25.08 1.66 -7.06
CA GLN A 103 -25.00 2.54 -8.23
C GLN A 103 -23.89 2.19 -9.23
N HIS A 104 -22.98 1.28 -8.91
CA HIS A 104 -22.08 0.77 -9.94
C HIS A 104 -22.71 -0.50 -10.48
N GLY A 105 -23.34 -0.38 -11.64
CA GLY A 105 -23.84 -1.49 -12.43
C GLY A 105 -22.84 -2.64 -12.39
N GLY A 106 -23.31 -3.85 -12.12
CA GLY A 106 -22.51 -4.99 -11.74
C GLY A 106 -21.20 -5.07 -12.53
N ARG A 107 -20.06 -5.17 -11.82
CA ARG A 107 -18.75 -5.32 -12.44
C ARG A 107 -18.82 -6.46 -13.45
N ARG A 108 -18.48 -6.17 -14.70
CA ARG A 108 -18.47 -7.18 -15.78
C ARG A 108 -17.46 -8.29 -15.48
N PHE A 109 -16.42 -7.99 -14.68
CA PHE A 109 -15.39 -8.94 -14.27
C PHE A 109 -15.14 -8.80 -12.76
N MET A 110 -15.03 -9.94 -12.09
CA MET A 110 -14.64 -9.97 -10.67
C MET A 110 -13.20 -9.47 -10.51
N PRO A 111 -12.90 -8.73 -9.41
CA PRO A 111 -11.58 -8.17 -9.18
C PRO A 111 -10.53 -9.27 -8.94
N TYR A 112 -9.29 -8.94 -9.25
CA TYR A 112 -8.15 -9.75 -8.85
C TYR A 112 -7.68 -9.36 -7.47
N ALA A 113 -7.32 -10.35 -6.67
CA ALA A 113 -6.70 -10.20 -5.36
C ALA A 113 -5.23 -10.60 -5.45
N PHE A 114 -4.35 -9.74 -4.93
CA PHE A 114 -2.91 -9.95 -4.91
C PHE A 114 -2.45 -10.18 -3.48
N THR A 115 -1.73 -11.26 -3.24
CA THR A 115 -1.07 -11.52 -1.96
C THR A 115 0.16 -10.62 -1.81
N GLU A 116 0.83 -10.65 -0.65
CA GLU A 116 2.08 -9.92 -0.42
C GLU A 116 3.11 -10.20 -1.52
N GLN A 117 3.28 -11.47 -1.90
CA GLN A 117 4.19 -11.89 -2.96
C GLN A 117 3.76 -11.38 -4.34
N GLY A 118 2.46 -11.39 -4.62
CA GLY A 118 1.90 -10.85 -5.86
C GLY A 118 2.12 -9.35 -6.00
N VAL A 119 1.95 -8.59 -4.91
CA VAL A 119 2.23 -7.15 -4.89
C VAL A 119 3.73 -6.88 -5.10
N ALA A 120 4.62 -7.69 -4.51
CA ALA A 120 6.06 -7.57 -4.75
C ALA A 120 6.41 -7.77 -6.24
N MET A 121 5.77 -8.74 -6.90
CA MET A 121 5.95 -8.96 -8.35
C MET A 121 5.43 -7.83 -9.21
N LEU A 122 4.36 -7.14 -8.79
CA LEU A 122 3.81 -5.99 -9.52
C LEU A 122 4.83 -4.85 -9.68
N ALA A 123 5.67 -4.60 -8.68
CA ALA A 123 6.73 -3.59 -8.79
C ALA A 123 7.71 -3.89 -9.93
N ALA A 124 8.05 -5.17 -10.13
CA ALA A 124 8.92 -5.60 -11.22
C ALA A 124 8.24 -5.47 -12.59
N VAL A 125 6.93 -5.70 -12.66
CA VAL A 125 6.16 -5.64 -13.90
C VAL A 125 5.88 -4.20 -14.33
N LEU A 126 5.53 -3.33 -13.39
CA LEU A 126 5.21 -1.92 -13.66
C LEU A 126 6.47 -1.07 -13.92
N ASN A 127 7.60 -1.45 -13.37
CA ASN A 127 8.93 -0.87 -13.59
C ASN A 127 8.96 0.67 -13.62
N SER A 128 8.24 1.32 -12.69
CA SER A 128 8.23 2.76 -12.50
C SER A 128 8.74 3.13 -11.12
N GLN A 129 9.36 4.31 -10.98
CA GLN A 129 9.86 4.78 -9.67
C GLN A 129 8.70 4.85 -8.65
N LYS A 130 7.54 5.34 -9.07
CA LYS A 130 6.34 5.40 -8.23
C LYS A 130 5.90 4.02 -7.75
N ALA A 131 5.93 3.00 -8.63
CA ALA A 131 5.60 1.63 -8.25
C ALA A 131 6.57 1.07 -7.22
N ILE A 132 7.85 1.38 -7.33
CA ILE A 132 8.88 0.98 -6.36
C ILE A 132 8.59 1.61 -4.99
N ASP A 133 8.38 2.92 -4.92
CA ASP A 133 8.17 3.66 -3.68
C ASP A 133 6.88 3.22 -2.96
N VAL A 134 5.80 3.07 -3.71
CA VAL A 134 4.52 2.56 -3.21
C VAL A 134 4.68 1.13 -2.71
N ASN A 135 5.39 0.28 -3.44
CA ASN A 135 5.59 -1.10 -3.06
C ASN A 135 6.38 -1.25 -1.76
N ILE A 136 7.41 -0.45 -1.56
CA ILE A 136 8.15 -0.38 -0.29
C ILE A 136 7.19 -0.05 0.87
N SER A 137 6.28 0.90 0.68
CA SER A 137 5.28 1.29 1.68
C SER A 137 4.28 0.17 1.97
N ILE A 138 3.84 -0.53 0.95
CA ILE A 138 2.94 -1.69 1.08
C ILE A 138 3.64 -2.82 1.83
N MET A 139 4.86 -3.18 1.46
CA MET A 139 5.63 -4.23 2.14
C MET A 139 5.84 -3.92 3.62
N ARG A 140 6.18 -2.67 3.95
CA ARG A 140 6.30 -2.23 5.35
C ARG A 140 4.99 -2.37 6.12
N THR A 141 3.86 -2.15 5.47
CA THR A 141 2.53 -2.32 6.09
C THR A 141 2.22 -3.79 6.35
N PHE A 142 2.50 -4.68 5.42
CA PHE A 142 2.34 -6.13 5.62
C PHE A 142 3.20 -6.65 6.78
N VAL A 143 4.46 -6.23 6.87
CA VAL A 143 5.36 -6.59 7.98
C VAL A 143 4.81 -6.14 9.32
N LYS A 144 4.33 -4.88 9.43
CA LYS A 144 3.72 -4.37 10.65
C LYS A 144 2.46 -5.15 11.05
N LEU A 145 1.57 -5.42 10.11
CA LEU A 145 0.36 -6.21 10.38
C LEU A 145 0.70 -7.62 10.89
N ARG A 146 1.75 -8.22 10.38
CA ARG A 146 2.24 -9.52 10.85
C ARG A 146 2.73 -9.45 12.30
N GLN A 147 3.52 -8.42 12.64
CA GLN A 147 4.03 -8.20 13.99
C GLN A 147 2.90 -7.97 15.00
N TYR A 148 1.85 -7.21 14.65
CA TYR A 148 0.70 -7.00 15.54
C TYR A 148 -0.03 -8.31 15.89
N VAL A 149 -0.19 -9.23 14.97
CA VAL A 149 -0.84 -10.51 15.21
C VAL A 149 0.01 -11.38 16.14
N THR A 150 1.33 -11.39 15.96
CA THR A 150 2.24 -12.17 16.82
C THR A 150 2.20 -11.68 18.27
N LEU A 151 2.19 -10.36 18.47
CA LEU A 151 2.12 -9.78 19.81
C LEU A 151 0.80 -10.07 20.55
N GLN A 152 -0.31 -10.21 19.81
CA GLN A 152 -1.61 -10.54 20.40
C GLN A 152 -1.73 -12.02 20.77
N SER A 153 -1.02 -12.91 20.10
CA SER A 153 -0.98 -14.32 20.45
C SER A 153 -0.19 -14.58 21.73
N ASP A 154 0.83 -13.78 22.03
CA ASP A 154 1.67 -13.93 23.23
C ASP A 154 1.03 -13.36 24.51
N THR A 155 -0.03 -12.55 24.40
CA THR A 155 -0.76 -11.99 25.55
C THR A 155 -1.95 -12.84 26.00
N ASN A 156 -2.26 -13.92 25.33
CA ASN A 156 -3.41 -14.79 25.60
C ASN A 156 -3.02 -16.14 26.26
N THR A 157 -1.85 -16.21 26.87
CA THR A 157 -1.38 -17.39 27.65
C THR A 157 -1.45 -17.11 29.12
#